data_e1c54dc6d1419b4a667de57a29123bab
#
_entry.id   e1c54dc6d1419b4a667de57a29123bab
#
_cell.length_a   1.000
_cell.length_b   1.000
_cell.length_c   1.000
_cell.angle_alpha   90.00
_cell.angle_beta   90.00
_cell.angle_gamma   90.00
#
_symmetry.space_group_name_H-M   'P 1'
#
loop_
_entity.id
_entity.type
_entity.pdbx_description
1 polymer ?
#
loop_
_entity_poly.entity_id
_entity_poly.type
_entity_poly.pdbx_seq_one_letter_code
_entity_poly.pdbx_strand_id
1 'polypeptide(L)'
;STLSLLKELYPDNIVYVNRSGNYVFADINPKLAASEYDKSAFARNDKGLMTYSGTNAKTYTGIDLSKHNSDVDFAKVKAAGVDFAMIRCGYRAYGSGLLVEDSSFNTYTTNAIKNNIDVGVYFYSQALNKEEAIEEANYVLTLVKPYNITYPIAIDVEAIENDSFRQENLSASELTDVIIA
;
A
#
# COMPACT_ATOMS: atom_id res chain seq x y z
N SER A 1 -9.23 11.89 22.90
CA SER A 1 -9.02 10.50 23.41
C SER A 1 -7.71 10.41 24.19
N THR A 2 -7.53 9.36 25.02
CA THR A 2 -6.27 9.12 25.74
C THR A 2 -5.08 9.05 24.78
N LEU A 3 -5.26 8.40 23.62
CA LEU A 3 -4.21 8.35 22.59
C LEU A 3 -3.83 9.73 22.06
N SER A 4 -4.80 10.63 21.87
CA SER A 4 -4.53 12.01 21.41
C SER A 4 -3.71 12.77 22.44
N LEU A 5 -4.07 12.65 23.71
CA LEU A 5 -3.33 13.28 24.82
C LEU A 5 -1.90 12.75 24.94
N LEU A 6 -1.72 11.42 24.80
CA LEU A 6 -0.39 10.82 24.83
C LEU A 6 0.49 11.29 23.68
N LYS A 7 -0.07 11.46 22.46
CA LYS A 7 0.68 12.00 21.33
C LYS A 7 1.12 13.46 21.55
N GLU A 8 0.34 14.25 22.26
CA GLU A 8 0.70 15.63 22.64
C GLU A 8 1.79 15.67 23.73
N LEU A 9 1.72 14.76 24.71
CA LEU A 9 2.67 14.68 25.82
C LEU A 9 4.02 14.09 25.41
N TYR A 10 4.06 13.29 24.36
CA TYR A 10 5.26 12.59 23.88
C TYR A 10 5.52 12.94 22.41
N PRO A 11 5.88 14.20 22.10
CA PRO A 11 6.05 14.67 20.70
C PRO A 11 7.22 14.01 19.98
N ASP A 12 8.21 13.49 20.73
CA ASP A 12 9.38 12.82 20.17
C ASP A 12 9.17 11.30 19.98
N ASN A 13 7.95 10.82 20.23
CA ASN A 13 7.58 9.41 20.07
C ASN A 13 6.43 9.22 19.10
N ILE A 14 6.47 8.12 18.35
CA ILE A 14 5.30 7.56 17.67
C ILE A 14 4.51 6.79 18.73
N VAL A 15 3.32 7.28 19.08
CA VAL A 15 2.46 6.61 20.07
C VAL A 15 1.30 5.93 19.37
N TYR A 16 1.17 4.63 19.59
CA TYR A 16 0.09 3.81 19.03
C TYR A 16 -0.39 2.74 20.01
N VAL A 17 -1.53 2.15 19.72
CA VAL A 17 -2.07 1.01 20.47
C VAL A 17 -1.75 -0.25 19.68
N ASN A 18 -1.07 -1.22 20.31
CA ASN A 18 -0.77 -2.50 19.69
C ASN A 18 -2.00 -3.45 19.70
N ARG A 19 -1.86 -4.62 19.09
CA ARG A 19 -2.93 -5.62 19.02
C ARG A 19 -3.45 -6.11 20.37
N SER A 20 -2.60 -6.07 21.40
CA SER A 20 -2.97 -6.45 22.78
C SER A 20 -3.65 -5.31 23.55
N GLY A 21 -3.92 -4.17 22.91
CA GLY A 21 -4.55 -3.00 23.54
C GLY A 21 -3.59 -2.13 24.37
N ASN A 22 -2.28 -2.40 24.34
CA ASN A 22 -1.28 -1.65 25.09
C ASN A 22 -0.79 -0.43 24.30
N TYR A 23 -0.56 0.68 25.00
CA TYR A 23 0.13 1.84 24.43
C TYR A 23 1.61 1.52 24.23
N VAL A 24 2.10 1.76 23.04
CA VAL A 24 3.51 1.60 22.65
C VAL A 24 4.07 2.95 22.29
N PHE A 25 5.29 3.22 22.74
CA PHE A 25 6.05 4.45 22.48
C PHE A 25 7.31 4.05 21.72
N ALA A 26 7.39 4.44 20.45
CA ALA A 26 8.57 4.22 19.63
C ALA A 26 9.28 5.54 19.38
N ASP A 27 10.58 5.59 19.60
CA ASP A 27 11.38 6.79 19.37
C ASP A 27 11.37 7.19 17.90
N ILE A 28 11.15 8.48 17.63
CA ILE A 28 11.29 9.03 16.28
C ILE A 28 12.79 9.14 15.99
N ASN A 29 13.24 8.52 14.91
CA ASN A 29 14.63 8.66 14.47
C ASN A 29 14.85 10.09 13.93
N PRO A 30 15.65 10.94 14.61
CA PRO A 30 15.82 12.33 14.20
C PRO A 30 16.61 12.49 12.88
N LYS A 31 17.19 11.42 12.35
CA LYS A 31 17.87 11.41 11.06
C LYS A 31 16.91 11.22 9.87
N LEU A 32 15.65 10.84 10.13
CA LEU A 32 14.63 10.72 9.08
C LEU A 32 13.99 12.09 8.84
N ALA A 33 13.81 12.42 7.56
CA ALA A 33 13.07 13.62 7.20
C ALA A 33 11.61 13.50 7.65
N ALA A 34 11.10 14.53 8.32
CA ALA A 34 9.69 14.63 8.65
C ALA A 34 8.87 15.00 7.41
N SER A 35 7.59 14.64 7.42
CA SER A 35 6.66 15.09 6.38
C SER A 35 6.49 16.61 6.44
N GLU A 36 6.67 17.27 5.32
CA GLU A 36 6.49 18.73 5.15
C GLU A 36 5.07 19.11 4.72
N TYR A 37 4.18 18.13 4.58
CA TYR A 37 2.80 18.39 4.18
C TYR A 37 1.98 18.94 5.35
N ASP A 38 1.25 20.01 5.09
CA ASP A 38 0.29 20.56 6.05
C ASP A 38 -0.93 19.62 6.16
N LYS A 39 -1.09 19.02 7.32
CA LYS A 39 -2.21 18.11 7.59
C LYS A 39 -3.57 18.76 7.44
N SER A 40 -3.68 20.09 7.72
CA SER A 40 -4.92 20.84 7.60
C SER A 40 -5.34 21.11 6.15
N ALA A 41 -4.39 20.97 5.21
CA ALA A 41 -4.63 21.15 3.78
C ALA A 41 -5.23 19.89 3.10
N PHE A 42 -5.34 18.76 3.82
CA PHE A 42 -6.02 17.58 3.32
C PHE A 42 -7.52 17.64 3.62
N ALA A 43 -8.33 17.47 2.60
CA ALA A 43 -9.79 17.42 2.71
C ALA A 43 -10.39 16.41 1.72
N ARG A 44 -11.56 15.86 2.06
CA ARG A 44 -12.35 15.10 1.08
C ARG A 44 -13.21 16.06 0.28
N ASN A 45 -13.22 15.87 -1.04
CA ASN A 45 -14.14 16.61 -1.92
C ASN A 45 -15.56 16.00 -1.87
N ASP A 46 -16.48 16.60 -2.61
CA ASP A 46 -17.89 16.16 -2.73
C ASP A 46 -18.06 14.73 -3.30
N LYS A 47 -17.05 14.21 -3.98
CA LYS A 47 -16.98 12.82 -4.48
C LYS A 47 -16.33 11.85 -3.49
N GLY A 48 -15.94 12.33 -2.30
CA GLY A 48 -15.28 11.53 -1.27
C GLY A 48 -13.77 11.27 -1.52
N LEU A 49 -13.19 11.82 -2.59
CA LEU A 49 -11.77 11.68 -2.88
C LEU A 49 -10.95 12.64 -2.02
N MET A 50 -9.79 12.17 -1.53
CA MET A 50 -8.85 13.02 -0.78
C MET A 50 -8.16 14.00 -1.74
N THR A 51 -8.13 15.26 -1.33
CA THR A 51 -7.44 16.36 -2.03
C THR A 51 -6.48 17.06 -1.10
N TYR A 52 -5.48 17.71 -1.65
CA TYR A 52 -4.51 18.52 -0.92
C TYR A 52 -4.45 19.93 -1.52
N SER A 53 -4.69 20.93 -0.70
CA SER A 53 -4.72 22.35 -1.12
C SER A 53 -3.42 23.11 -0.81
N GLY A 54 -2.41 22.46 -0.24
CA GLY A 54 -1.10 23.05 -0.01
C GLY A 54 -0.37 23.39 -1.31
N THR A 55 0.48 24.40 -1.29
CA THR A 55 1.20 24.89 -2.48
C THR A 55 2.61 24.33 -2.63
N ASN A 56 3.07 23.54 -1.67
CA ASN A 56 4.41 22.95 -1.63
C ASN A 56 4.54 21.64 -2.41
N ALA A 57 3.44 21.10 -2.95
CA ALA A 57 3.46 19.86 -3.73
C ALA A 57 2.40 19.87 -4.83
N LYS A 58 2.72 19.20 -5.95
CA LYS A 58 1.72 18.79 -6.93
C LYS A 58 1.18 17.42 -6.51
N THR A 59 -0.13 17.29 -6.46
CA THR A 59 -0.80 16.06 -6.03
C THR A 59 -1.58 15.41 -7.15
N TYR A 60 -1.71 14.10 -7.06
CA TYR A 60 -2.50 13.27 -7.95
C TYR A 60 -3.44 12.41 -7.11
N THR A 61 -4.65 12.21 -7.58
CA THR A 61 -5.65 11.39 -6.88
C THR A 61 -5.62 9.98 -7.42
N GLY A 62 -5.40 9.01 -6.54
CA GLY A 62 -5.38 7.59 -6.88
C GLY A 62 -6.42 6.77 -6.14
N ILE A 63 -6.67 5.57 -6.66
CA ILE A 63 -7.46 4.52 -6.00
C ILE A 63 -6.64 3.24 -5.90
N ASP A 64 -6.96 2.44 -4.91
CA ASP A 64 -6.42 1.09 -4.71
C ASP A 64 -7.46 0.05 -5.12
N LEU A 65 -7.05 -0.98 -5.87
CA LEU A 65 -7.93 -2.00 -6.43
C LEU A 65 -7.33 -3.40 -6.35
N SER A 66 -8.18 -4.36 -6.03
CA SER A 66 -7.88 -5.79 -6.06
C SER A 66 -9.12 -6.62 -6.40
N LYS A 67 -9.00 -7.93 -6.45
CA LYS A 67 -10.14 -8.87 -6.63
C LYS A 67 -11.27 -8.71 -5.59
N HIS A 68 -11.02 -7.98 -4.50
CA HIS A 68 -12.02 -7.73 -3.46
C HIS A 68 -12.97 -6.58 -3.80
N ASN A 69 -12.66 -5.82 -4.84
CA ASN A 69 -13.56 -4.82 -5.39
C ASN A 69 -14.50 -5.50 -6.41
N SER A 70 -15.74 -5.06 -6.43
CA SER A 70 -16.73 -5.47 -7.44
C SER A 70 -16.40 -4.86 -8.80
N ASP A 71 -17.28 -5.06 -9.80
CA ASP A 71 -17.11 -4.45 -11.14
C ASP A 71 -16.84 -2.95 -11.06
N VAL A 72 -15.72 -2.53 -11.61
CA VAL A 72 -15.26 -1.14 -11.62
C VAL A 72 -15.52 -0.52 -12.98
N ASP A 73 -16.33 0.54 -13.00
CA ASP A 73 -16.55 1.35 -14.19
C ASP A 73 -15.45 2.42 -14.31
N PHE A 74 -14.39 2.10 -15.02
CA PHE A 74 -13.22 2.98 -15.17
C PHE A 74 -13.52 4.30 -15.90
N ALA A 75 -14.57 4.36 -16.72
CA ALA A 75 -15.01 5.62 -17.31
C ALA A 75 -15.57 6.56 -16.25
N LYS A 76 -16.38 6.04 -15.32
CA LYS A 76 -16.86 6.82 -14.18
C LYS A 76 -15.73 7.18 -13.22
N VAL A 77 -14.80 6.27 -12.97
CA VAL A 77 -13.60 6.54 -12.16
C VAL A 77 -12.81 7.72 -12.73
N LYS A 78 -12.54 7.72 -14.04
CA LYS A 78 -11.86 8.84 -14.72
C LYS A 78 -12.66 10.13 -14.63
N ALA A 79 -13.97 10.08 -14.91
CA ALA A 79 -14.87 11.25 -14.80
C ALA A 79 -14.98 11.80 -13.36
N ALA A 80 -14.70 10.99 -12.35
CA ALA A 80 -14.63 11.42 -10.95
C ALA A 80 -13.37 12.24 -10.64
N GLY A 81 -12.35 12.23 -11.52
CA GLY A 81 -11.10 12.97 -11.35
C GLY A 81 -9.96 12.12 -10.80
N VAL A 82 -10.03 10.80 -10.97
CA VAL A 82 -8.94 9.89 -10.59
C VAL A 82 -7.85 9.94 -11.67
N ASP A 83 -6.61 10.13 -11.25
CA ASP A 83 -5.43 10.21 -12.10
C ASP A 83 -4.79 8.84 -12.32
N PHE A 84 -4.67 8.04 -11.25
CA PHE A 84 -4.01 6.73 -11.29
C PHE A 84 -4.73 5.66 -10.45
N ALA A 85 -4.41 4.40 -10.72
CA ALA A 85 -4.83 3.26 -9.91
C ALA A 85 -3.62 2.42 -9.50
N MET A 86 -3.52 2.07 -8.21
CA MET A 86 -2.64 1.02 -7.71
C MET A 86 -3.42 -0.29 -7.74
N ILE A 87 -3.00 -1.23 -8.58
CA ILE A 87 -3.74 -2.48 -8.81
C ILE A 87 -2.93 -3.66 -8.28
N ARG A 88 -3.54 -4.48 -7.43
CA ARG A 88 -2.87 -5.69 -6.96
C ARG A 88 -2.61 -6.62 -8.14
N CYS A 89 -1.34 -6.86 -8.46
CA CYS A 89 -0.97 -7.79 -9.52
C CYS A 89 -0.99 -9.25 -9.06
N GLY A 90 -0.73 -9.49 -7.78
CA GLY A 90 -0.71 -10.83 -7.22
C GLY A 90 -0.40 -10.83 -5.74
N TYR A 91 -0.24 -12.03 -5.20
CA TYR A 91 0.07 -12.23 -3.79
C TYR A 91 0.76 -13.59 -3.58
N ARG A 92 1.54 -13.70 -2.50
CA ARG A 92 1.93 -15.00 -1.96
C ARG A 92 0.89 -15.44 -0.95
N ALA A 93 0.32 -16.60 -1.14
CA ALA A 93 -0.71 -17.14 -0.26
C ALA A 93 -0.13 -17.45 1.12
N TYR A 94 -0.71 -16.89 2.17
CA TYR A 94 -0.23 -17.01 3.55
C TYR A 94 -0.25 -18.44 4.09
N GLY A 95 -1.12 -19.31 3.60
CA GLY A 95 -1.19 -20.71 4.01
C GLY A 95 -0.25 -21.62 3.22
N SER A 96 -0.26 -21.55 1.88
CA SER A 96 0.49 -22.47 1.01
C SER A 96 1.85 -21.93 0.56
N GLY A 97 2.08 -20.62 0.62
CA GLY A 97 3.28 -19.96 0.09
C GLY A 97 3.33 -19.89 -1.45
N LEU A 98 2.26 -20.27 -2.14
CA LEU A 98 2.20 -20.21 -3.60
C LEU A 98 2.05 -18.79 -4.09
N LEU A 99 2.72 -18.46 -5.20
CA LEU A 99 2.52 -17.22 -5.93
C LEU A 99 1.22 -17.31 -6.74
N VAL A 100 0.36 -16.31 -6.59
CA VAL A 100 -0.96 -16.29 -7.22
C VAL A 100 -1.18 -14.92 -7.87
N GLU A 101 -1.58 -14.92 -9.14
CA GLU A 101 -2.04 -13.70 -9.82
C GLU A 101 -3.40 -13.27 -9.25
N ASP A 102 -3.61 -11.97 -9.07
CA ASP A 102 -4.93 -11.46 -8.71
C ASP A 102 -5.88 -11.60 -9.91
N SER A 103 -7.02 -12.25 -9.69
CA SER A 103 -7.96 -12.59 -10.76
C SER A 103 -8.54 -11.37 -11.50
N SER A 104 -8.47 -10.17 -10.90
CA SER A 104 -8.94 -8.93 -11.51
C SER A 104 -7.80 -8.12 -12.16
N PHE A 105 -6.54 -8.52 -11.98
CA PHE A 105 -5.37 -7.74 -12.41
C PHE A 105 -5.41 -7.40 -13.89
N ASN A 106 -5.54 -8.40 -14.75
CA ASN A 106 -5.58 -8.21 -16.22
C ASN A 106 -6.72 -7.27 -16.63
N THR A 107 -7.94 -7.55 -16.13
CA THR A 107 -9.13 -6.78 -16.49
C THR A 107 -9.03 -5.33 -16.03
N TYR A 108 -8.61 -5.11 -14.78
CA TYR A 108 -8.50 -3.76 -14.23
C TYR A 108 -7.39 -2.96 -14.90
N THR A 109 -6.21 -3.56 -15.10
CA THR A 109 -5.08 -2.90 -15.76
C THR A 109 -5.42 -2.49 -17.19
N THR A 110 -6.01 -3.41 -17.96
CA THR A 110 -6.43 -3.12 -19.34
C THR A 110 -7.45 -1.99 -19.39
N ASN A 111 -8.46 -2.03 -18.52
CA ASN A 111 -9.52 -1.02 -18.52
C ASN A 111 -9.05 0.33 -17.96
N ALA A 112 -8.16 0.38 -16.98
CA ALA A 112 -7.55 1.62 -16.51
C ALA A 112 -6.79 2.32 -17.62
N ILE A 113 -5.87 1.61 -18.30
CA ILE A 113 -5.08 2.13 -19.42
C ILE A 113 -5.99 2.62 -20.54
N LYS A 114 -7.01 1.84 -20.91
CA LYS A 114 -7.98 2.22 -21.94
C LYS A 114 -8.73 3.52 -21.64
N ASN A 115 -8.93 3.82 -20.36
CA ASN A 115 -9.60 5.03 -19.89
C ASN A 115 -8.63 6.17 -19.51
N ASN A 116 -7.36 6.10 -19.92
CA ASN A 116 -6.33 7.09 -19.61
C ASN A 116 -6.15 7.33 -18.09
N ILE A 117 -6.21 6.25 -17.31
CA ILE A 117 -5.85 6.22 -15.91
C ILE A 117 -4.47 5.58 -15.85
N ASP A 118 -3.51 6.29 -15.25
CA ASP A 118 -2.17 5.76 -15.03
C ASP A 118 -2.22 4.56 -14.08
N VAL A 119 -1.30 3.60 -14.29
CA VAL A 119 -1.31 2.36 -13.50
C VAL A 119 0.01 2.18 -12.78
N GLY A 120 -0.08 1.97 -11.48
CA GLY A 120 0.91 1.31 -10.65
C GLY A 120 0.39 -0.05 -10.19
N VAL A 121 1.28 -0.86 -9.68
CA VAL A 121 0.90 -2.18 -9.17
C VAL A 121 1.42 -2.40 -7.77
N TYR A 122 0.77 -3.28 -7.02
CA TYR A 122 1.31 -3.78 -5.77
C TYR A 122 1.21 -5.30 -5.70
N PHE A 123 2.11 -5.88 -4.93
CA PHE A 123 2.14 -7.31 -4.65
C PHE A 123 2.05 -7.53 -3.15
N TYR A 124 1.09 -8.35 -2.72
CA TYR A 124 0.92 -8.71 -1.31
C TYR A 124 1.91 -9.81 -0.94
N SER A 125 2.96 -9.42 -0.23
CA SER A 125 4.08 -10.29 0.11
C SER A 125 3.85 -11.08 1.40
N GLN A 126 4.25 -12.35 1.35
CA GLN A 126 4.41 -13.23 2.51
C GLN A 126 5.76 -13.95 2.45
N ALA A 127 6.77 -13.33 1.86
CA ALA A 127 8.12 -13.86 1.79
C ALA A 127 8.73 -14.00 3.19
N LEU A 128 9.41 -15.12 3.44
CA LEU A 128 10.07 -15.44 4.71
C LEU A 128 11.58 -15.15 4.70
N ASN A 129 12.15 -15.02 3.51
CA ASN A 129 13.57 -14.85 3.29
C ASN A 129 13.83 -14.13 1.98
N LYS A 130 15.10 -13.83 1.74
CA LYS A 130 15.54 -13.12 0.54
C LYS A 130 15.23 -13.86 -0.76
N GLU A 131 15.37 -15.17 -0.77
CA GLU A 131 15.12 -16.02 -1.95
C GLU A 131 13.66 -15.90 -2.37
N GLU A 132 12.73 -15.96 -1.43
CA GLU A 132 11.31 -15.80 -1.69
C GLU A 132 10.96 -14.36 -2.11
N ALA A 133 11.60 -13.35 -1.54
CA ALA A 133 11.41 -11.97 -1.96
C ALA A 133 11.84 -11.75 -3.42
N ILE A 134 12.98 -12.31 -3.82
CA ILE A 134 13.45 -12.28 -5.21
C ILE A 134 12.49 -13.03 -6.14
N GLU A 135 11.95 -14.18 -5.69
CA GLU A 135 10.95 -14.94 -6.44
C GLU A 135 9.68 -14.11 -6.68
N GLU A 136 9.18 -13.42 -5.64
CA GLU A 136 8.04 -12.50 -5.75
C GLU A 136 8.32 -11.37 -6.74
N ALA A 137 9.49 -10.72 -6.64
CA ALA A 137 9.88 -9.65 -7.54
C ALA A 137 9.92 -10.12 -9.01
N ASN A 138 10.51 -11.28 -9.29
CA ASN A 138 10.55 -11.87 -10.64
C ASN A 138 9.16 -12.22 -11.15
N TYR A 139 8.28 -12.71 -10.28
CA TYR A 139 6.89 -12.99 -10.63
C TYR A 139 6.15 -11.71 -11.03
N VAL A 140 6.28 -10.65 -10.22
CA VAL A 140 5.71 -9.34 -10.54
C VAL A 140 6.19 -8.82 -11.89
N LEU A 141 7.51 -8.86 -12.15
CA LEU A 141 8.07 -8.43 -13.43
C LEU A 141 7.49 -9.21 -14.62
N THR A 142 7.18 -10.49 -14.42
CA THR A 142 6.52 -11.32 -15.44
C THR A 142 5.09 -10.86 -15.70
N LEU A 143 4.32 -10.56 -14.62
CA LEU A 143 2.93 -10.14 -14.71
C LEU A 143 2.79 -8.76 -15.37
N VAL A 144 3.68 -7.81 -15.04
CA VAL A 144 3.57 -6.43 -15.56
C VAL A 144 4.13 -6.25 -16.96
N LYS A 145 4.95 -7.17 -17.45
CA LYS A 145 5.64 -7.07 -18.74
C LYS A 145 4.74 -6.75 -19.94
N PRO A 146 3.48 -7.26 -20.04
CA PRO A 146 2.59 -6.96 -21.17
C PRO A 146 2.01 -5.54 -21.14
N TYR A 147 2.17 -4.79 -20.03
CA TYR A 147 1.47 -3.53 -19.81
C TYR A 147 2.42 -2.35 -19.76
N ASN A 148 1.90 -1.17 -20.12
CA ASN A 148 2.60 0.10 -19.88
C ASN A 148 2.28 0.60 -18.45
N ILE A 149 3.07 0.15 -17.48
CA ILE A 149 2.96 0.58 -16.08
C ILE A 149 3.74 1.89 -15.94
N THR A 150 3.06 2.97 -15.53
CA THR A 150 3.61 4.33 -15.45
C THR A 150 3.83 4.82 -14.02
N TYR A 151 3.21 4.15 -13.04
CA TYR A 151 3.39 4.38 -11.61
C TYR A 151 4.24 3.29 -10.96
N PRO A 152 4.69 3.47 -9.71
CA PRO A 152 5.58 2.52 -9.05
C PRO A 152 5.01 1.10 -8.93
N ILE A 153 5.93 0.15 -8.78
CA ILE A 153 5.65 -1.19 -8.25
C ILE A 153 5.88 -1.11 -6.74
N ALA A 154 4.87 -1.46 -5.95
CA ALA A 154 4.93 -1.44 -4.50
C ALA A 154 4.91 -2.86 -3.93
N ILE A 155 5.64 -3.06 -2.84
CA ILE A 155 5.50 -4.25 -1.98
C ILE A 155 4.53 -3.91 -0.85
N ASP A 156 3.55 -4.77 -0.64
CA ASP A 156 2.55 -4.66 0.41
C ASP A 156 2.80 -5.76 1.46
N VAL A 157 3.07 -5.33 2.68
CA VAL A 157 3.37 -6.24 3.80
C VAL A 157 2.43 -5.92 4.95
N GLU A 158 1.52 -6.86 5.22
CA GLU A 158 0.51 -6.71 6.25
C GLU A 158 0.49 -7.90 7.20
N ALA A 159 0.20 -7.62 8.44
CA ALA A 159 -0.12 -8.66 9.38
C ALA A 159 -1.58 -9.08 9.24
N ILE A 160 -1.84 -10.39 9.16
CA ILE A 160 -3.19 -10.94 9.06
C ILE A 160 -3.79 -11.07 10.46
N GLU A 161 -4.97 -10.46 10.67
CA GLU A 161 -5.69 -10.59 11.93
C GLU A 161 -6.39 -11.95 12.00
N ASN A 162 -6.34 -12.57 13.19
CA ASN A 162 -7.03 -13.82 13.56
C ASN A 162 -6.60 -15.10 12.83
N ASP A 163 -5.54 -15.07 12.02
CA ASP A 163 -5.00 -16.23 11.35
C ASP A 163 -3.49 -16.34 11.53
N SER A 164 -2.97 -17.56 11.56
CA SER A 164 -1.54 -17.81 11.46
C SER A 164 -1.08 -17.48 10.05
N PHE A 165 -0.17 -16.54 9.91
CA PHE A 165 0.39 -16.16 8.62
C PHE A 165 1.89 -16.44 8.61
N ARG A 166 2.45 -16.59 7.42
CA ARG A 166 3.82 -17.06 7.24
C ARG A 166 4.85 -16.21 7.97
N GLN A 167 4.68 -14.88 7.97
CA GLN A 167 5.60 -13.91 8.57
C GLN A 167 5.38 -13.67 10.07
N GLU A 168 4.45 -14.36 10.72
CA GLU A 168 4.05 -14.13 12.11
C GLU A 168 5.22 -14.13 13.09
N ASN A 169 6.21 -15.00 12.85
CA ASN A 169 7.36 -15.19 13.75
C ASN A 169 8.62 -14.44 13.30
N LEU A 170 8.57 -13.67 12.22
CA LEU A 170 9.69 -12.83 11.81
C LEU A 170 9.82 -11.62 12.74
N SER A 171 11.03 -11.37 13.20
CA SER A 171 11.36 -10.10 13.87
C SER A 171 11.28 -8.93 12.88
N ALA A 172 11.13 -7.72 13.39
CA ALA A 172 11.13 -6.51 12.55
C ALA A 172 12.42 -6.37 11.71
N SER A 173 13.57 -6.81 12.23
CA SER A 173 14.83 -6.81 11.48
C SER A 173 14.81 -7.80 10.33
N GLU A 174 14.40 -9.05 10.58
CA GLU A 174 14.30 -10.08 9.54
C GLU A 174 13.31 -9.70 8.44
N LEU A 175 12.15 -9.13 8.82
CA LEU A 175 11.17 -8.64 7.86
C LEU A 175 11.75 -7.48 7.02
N THR A 176 12.52 -6.58 7.64
CA THR A 176 13.21 -5.51 6.93
C THR A 176 14.21 -6.06 5.93
N ASP A 177 15.03 -7.06 6.32
CA ASP A 177 16.00 -7.70 5.44
C ASP A 177 15.33 -8.40 4.23
N VAL A 178 14.13 -8.95 4.43
CA VAL A 178 13.32 -9.52 3.34
C VAL A 178 12.83 -8.43 2.39
N ILE A 179 12.34 -7.30 2.92
CA ILE A 179 11.77 -6.21 2.11
C ILE A 179 12.84 -5.50 1.26
N ILE A 180 14.07 -5.37 1.75
CA ILE A 180 15.16 -4.68 1.05
C ILE A 180 15.97 -5.59 0.12
N ALA A 181 15.67 -6.88 0.06
CA ALA A 181 16.36 -7.86 -0.78
C ALA A 181 15.99 -7.73 -2.25
#